data_85b03cef12919388f6f1923bccc8e764
#
_entry.id   85b03cef12919388f6f1923bccc8e764
#
_cell.length_a   1.000
_cell.length_b   1.000
_cell.length_c   1.000
_cell.angle_alpha   90.00
_cell.angle_beta   90.00
_cell.angle_gamma   90.00
#
_symmetry.space_group_name_H-M   'P 1'
#
loop_
_entity.id
_entity.type
_entity.pdbx_description
1 polymer ?
#
loop_
_entity_poly.entity_id
_entity_poly.type
_entity_poly.pdbx_seq_one_letter_code
_entity_poly.pdbx_strand_id
1 'polypeptide(L)'
;KLEGDICVENTLGACMFFKKKDFIDIGLFDENFFIFFSDDDLCRKIKKKNKYVIQVFESKCIHSHGISKVKNIFEKIYLREHYYLLDKFHYFHKSDNHKDMMKNIIDKKNNYLIKIFFSLITMRFKKVVYYFARYTAILKFNNFLKKLS
;
A
#
# COMPACT_ATOMS: atom_id res chain seq x y z
N LYS A 1 -8.95 18.77 -23.66
CA LYS A 1 -9.66 17.89 -22.70
C LYS A 1 -9.98 16.60 -23.42
N LEU A 2 -9.62 15.45 -22.81
CA LEU A 2 -10.09 14.16 -23.28
C LEU A 2 -11.57 14.05 -22.93
N GLU A 3 -12.42 13.81 -23.91
CA GLU A 3 -13.85 13.57 -23.75
C GLU A 3 -14.14 12.11 -24.08
N GLY A 4 -14.96 11.47 -23.23
CA GLY A 4 -15.36 10.08 -23.37
C GLY A 4 -14.62 9.13 -22.43
N ASP A 5 -15.04 7.88 -22.43
CA ASP A 5 -14.49 6.81 -21.60
C ASP A 5 -13.08 6.43 -22.07
N ILE A 6 -12.18 6.22 -21.11
CA ILE A 6 -10.78 5.87 -21.40
C ILE A 6 -10.34 4.61 -20.66
N CYS A 7 -9.53 3.79 -21.33
CA CYS A 7 -8.81 2.71 -20.66
C CYS A 7 -7.66 3.28 -19.84
N VAL A 8 -7.56 2.85 -18.57
CA VAL A 8 -6.50 3.26 -17.65
C VAL A 8 -5.76 2.04 -17.12
N GLU A 9 -4.49 2.23 -16.76
CA GLU A 9 -3.71 1.13 -16.17
C GLU A 9 -4.06 0.89 -14.71
N ASN A 10 -4.28 1.98 -13.96
CA ASN A 10 -4.61 1.96 -12.55
C ASN A 10 -5.73 2.95 -12.25
N THR A 11 -6.50 2.67 -11.22
CA THR A 11 -7.53 3.57 -10.69
C THR A 11 -7.54 3.52 -9.18
N LEU A 12 -8.04 4.58 -8.55
CA LEU A 12 -8.15 4.64 -7.11
C LEU A 12 -9.31 3.78 -6.61
N GLY A 13 -9.10 3.06 -5.52
CA GLY A 13 -10.10 2.22 -4.86
C GLY A 13 -11.29 2.98 -4.25
N ALA A 14 -11.31 4.31 -4.34
CA ALA A 14 -12.35 5.15 -3.80
C ALA A 14 -13.75 4.90 -4.42
N CYS A 15 -13.78 4.54 -5.69
CA CYS A 15 -15.03 4.23 -6.40
C CYS A 15 -14.72 3.27 -7.57
N MET A 16 -15.08 2.01 -7.40
CA MET A 16 -14.88 0.95 -8.39
C MET A 16 -16.15 0.13 -8.54
N PHE A 17 -16.55 -0.17 -9.77
CA PHE A 17 -17.70 -1.02 -10.07
C PHE A 17 -17.26 -2.26 -10.85
N PHE A 18 -17.78 -3.42 -10.42
CA PHE A 18 -17.49 -4.70 -11.05
C PHE A 18 -18.77 -5.50 -11.25
N LYS A 19 -18.81 -6.30 -12.31
CA LYS A 19 -19.72 -7.44 -12.35
C LYS A 19 -19.24 -8.47 -11.34
N LYS A 20 -20.11 -8.94 -10.44
CA LYS A 20 -19.77 -9.89 -9.37
C LYS A 20 -18.99 -11.11 -9.88
N LYS A 21 -19.44 -11.70 -11.00
CA LYS A 21 -18.78 -12.84 -11.64
C LYS A 21 -17.34 -12.51 -12.04
N ASP A 22 -17.11 -11.37 -12.68
CA ASP A 22 -15.78 -10.95 -13.09
C ASP A 22 -14.87 -10.67 -11.90
N PHE A 23 -15.40 -10.06 -10.84
CA PHE A 23 -14.64 -9.77 -9.63
C PHE A 23 -14.18 -11.05 -8.91
N ILE A 24 -15.02 -12.09 -8.87
CA ILE A 24 -14.66 -13.40 -8.34
C ILE A 24 -13.59 -14.05 -9.23
N ASP A 25 -13.76 -14.02 -10.56
CA ASP A 25 -12.85 -14.63 -11.53
C ASP A 25 -11.43 -14.03 -11.49
N ILE A 26 -11.29 -12.73 -11.24
CA ILE A 26 -9.98 -12.07 -11.07
C ILE A 26 -9.35 -12.33 -9.70
N GLY A 27 -10.05 -12.96 -8.77
CA GLY A 27 -9.54 -13.38 -7.46
C GLY A 27 -9.68 -12.33 -6.36
N LEU A 28 -10.70 -11.46 -6.44
CA LEU A 28 -11.07 -10.50 -5.39
C LEU A 28 -9.91 -9.57 -4.95
N PHE A 29 -10.09 -8.82 -3.86
CA PHE A 29 -8.98 -8.15 -3.16
C PHE A 29 -8.13 -9.18 -2.43
N ASP A 30 -6.83 -8.91 -2.32
CA ASP A 30 -5.94 -9.75 -1.52
C ASP A 30 -5.93 -9.25 -0.07
N GLU A 31 -6.29 -10.12 0.86
CA GLU A 31 -6.40 -9.84 2.29
C GLU A 31 -5.06 -9.53 2.98
N ASN A 32 -3.92 -9.75 2.30
CA ASN A 32 -2.61 -9.35 2.82
C ASN A 32 -2.41 -7.82 2.79
N PHE A 33 -3.19 -7.09 1.99
CA PHE A 33 -3.18 -5.63 1.99
C PHE A 33 -4.13 -5.09 3.05
N PHE A 34 -3.67 -4.10 3.82
CA PHE A 34 -4.53 -3.45 4.80
C PHE A 34 -5.30 -2.27 4.19
N ILE A 35 -4.61 -1.36 3.46
CA ILE A 35 -5.24 -0.17 2.89
C ILE A 35 -4.54 0.34 1.62
N PHE A 36 -3.20 0.22 1.52
CA PHE A 36 -2.43 0.74 0.41
C PHE A 36 -2.19 -0.35 -0.65
N PHE A 37 -2.04 0.05 -1.91
CA PHE A 37 -1.72 -0.84 -3.03
C PHE A 37 -2.73 -1.97 -3.33
N SER A 38 -3.84 -2.05 -2.62
CA SER A 38 -4.87 -3.07 -2.87
C SER A 38 -5.58 -2.85 -4.20
N ASP A 39 -5.83 -1.59 -4.55
CA ASP A 39 -6.38 -1.16 -5.84
C ASP A 39 -5.38 -1.36 -6.99
N ASP A 40 -4.11 -1.03 -6.78
CA ASP A 40 -3.05 -1.31 -7.76
C ASP A 40 -2.87 -2.83 -8.01
N ASP A 41 -2.92 -3.65 -6.94
CA ASP A 41 -2.87 -5.12 -7.07
C ASP A 41 -4.07 -5.67 -7.84
N LEU A 42 -5.25 -5.13 -7.58
CA LEU A 42 -6.46 -5.52 -8.30
C LEU A 42 -6.38 -5.14 -9.79
N CYS A 43 -5.95 -3.93 -10.11
CA CYS A 43 -5.74 -3.50 -11.50
C CYS A 43 -4.72 -4.40 -12.22
N ARG A 44 -3.64 -4.80 -11.52
CA ARG A 44 -2.66 -5.76 -12.03
C ARG A 44 -3.27 -7.14 -12.30
N LYS A 45 -4.16 -7.64 -11.42
CA LYS A 45 -4.89 -8.90 -11.62
C LYS A 45 -5.82 -8.82 -12.84
N ILE A 46 -6.54 -7.70 -13.01
CA ILE A 46 -7.39 -7.43 -14.18
C ILE A 46 -6.58 -7.51 -15.47
N LYS A 47 -5.42 -6.82 -15.52
CA LYS A 47 -4.52 -6.83 -16.68
C LYS A 47 -3.98 -8.23 -16.99
N LYS A 48 -3.60 -9.01 -15.96
CA LYS A 48 -3.15 -10.43 -16.13
C LYS A 48 -4.23 -11.33 -16.73
N LYS A 49 -5.50 -11.00 -16.56
CA LYS A 49 -6.65 -11.71 -17.17
C LYS A 49 -7.06 -11.13 -18.52
N ASN A 50 -6.24 -10.28 -19.15
CA ASN A 50 -6.53 -9.59 -20.40
C ASN A 50 -7.85 -8.81 -20.37
N LYS A 51 -8.22 -8.27 -19.21
CA LYS A 51 -9.37 -7.39 -19.02
C LYS A 51 -8.89 -5.95 -18.86
N TYR A 52 -9.81 -4.99 -19.00
CA TYR A 52 -9.51 -3.57 -18.99
C TYR A 52 -10.18 -2.88 -17.80
N VAL A 53 -9.51 -1.83 -17.30
CA VAL A 53 -10.08 -0.86 -16.38
C VAL A 53 -10.50 0.35 -17.18
N ILE A 54 -11.76 0.75 -17.07
CA ILE A 54 -12.32 1.88 -17.81
C ILE A 54 -12.69 2.98 -16.83
N GLN A 55 -12.14 4.15 -17.06
CA GLN A 55 -12.58 5.37 -16.38
C GLN A 55 -13.73 5.96 -17.17
N VAL A 56 -14.92 5.98 -16.57
CA VAL A 56 -16.14 6.50 -17.18
C VAL A 56 -16.17 8.02 -17.01
N PHE A 57 -16.18 8.75 -18.13
CA PHE A 57 -16.07 10.21 -18.16
C PHE A 57 -17.22 10.93 -17.43
N GLU A 58 -18.44 10.45 -17.60
CA GLU A 58 -19.63 11.05 -16.98
C GLU A 58 -19.81 10.66 -15.50
N SER A 59 -19.12 9.62 -15.05
CA SER A 59 -19.21 9.16 -13.65
C SER A 59 -18.41 10.07 -12.72
N LYS A 60 -19.10 10.71 -11.80
CA LYS A 60 -18.49 11.62 -10.82
C LYS A 60 -18.81 11.16 -9.42
N CYS A 61 -17.79 11.06 -8.57
CA CYS A 61 -17.97 10.80 -7.15
C CYS A 61 -17.21 11.82 -6.31
N ILE A 62 -17.78 12.14 -5.14
CA ILE A 62 -17.13 12.98 -4.14
C ILE A 62 -16.43 12.06 -3.15
N HIS A 63 -15.11 12.16 -3.06
CA HIS A 63 -14.31 11.42 -2.11
C HIS A 63 -13.76 12.34 -1.02
N SER A 64 -14.24 12.16 0.22
CA SER A 64 -13.80 12.95 1.37
C SER A 64 -12.49 12.38 1.94
N HIS A 65 -11.38 13.01 1.60
CA HIS A 65 -10.07 12.61 2.10
C HIS A 65 -9.89 12.93 3.59
N GLY A 66 -9.14 12.10 4.29
CA GLY A 66 -8.63 12.42 5.62
C GLY A 66 -9.61 12.28 6.78
N ILE A 67 -10.80 11.72 6.56
CA ILE A 67 -11.74 11.40 7.65
C ILE A 67 -11.25 10.14 8.35
N SER A 68 -10.25 10.30 9.21
CA SER A 68 -9.78 9.22 10.09
C SER A 68 -10.43 9.39 11.47
N LYS A 69 -10.98 8.30 12.02
CA LYS A 69 -11.49 8.26 13.39
C LYS A 69 -10.36 8.31 14.43
N VAL A 70 -9.10 8.11 14.01
CA VAL A 70 -7.93 8.14 14.88
C VAL A 70 -7.62 9.58 15.27
N LYS A 71 -7.86 9.92 16.55
CA LYS A 71 -7.64 11.27 17.10
C LYS A 71 -6.17 11.52 17.48
N ASN A 72 -5.47 10.49 17.92
CA ASN A 72 -4.07 10.61 18.34
C ASN A 72 -3.14 10.72 17.11
N ILE A 73 -2.40 11.82 17.06
CA ILE A 73 -1.49 12.09 15.94
C ILE A 73 -0.36 11.05 15.81
N PHE A 74 0.14 10.54 16.92
CA PHE A 74 1.21 9.53 16.91
C PHE A 74 0.69 8.19 16.39
N GLU A 75 -0.50 7.79 16.84
CA GLU A 75 -1.17 6.58 16.33
C GLU A 75 -1.46 6.70 14.84
N LYS A 76 -1.95 7.86 14.38
CA LYS A 76 -2.19 8.15 12.97
C LYS A 76 -0.91 8.01 12.13
N ILE A 77 0.21 8.57 12.61
CA ILE A 77 1.51 8.45 11.94
C ILE A 77 1.95 6.98 11.91
N TYR A 78 1.85 6.29 13.05
CA TYR A 78 2.25 4.88 13.16
C TYR A 78 1.48 4.00 12.18
N LEU A 79 0.16 4.03 12.22
CA LEU A 79 -0.69 3.19 11.36
C LEU A 79 -0.42 3.46 9.87
N ARG A 80 -0.37 4.74 9.48
CA ARG A 80 -0.09 5.11 8.10
C ARG A 80 1.25 4.58 7.60
N GLU A 81 2.33 4.86 8.33
CA GLU A 81 3.70 4.51 7.88
C GLU A 81 3.97 3.01 7.96
N HIS A 82 3.42 2.35 8.99
CA HIS A 82 3.54 0.90 9.15
C HIS A 82 2.86 0.16 8.00
N TYR A 83 1.58 0.45 7.75
CA TYR A 83 0.83 -0.25 6.71
C TYR A 83 1.24 0.17 5.30
N TYR A 84 1.59 1.45 5.09
CA TYR A 84 2.12 1.86 3.79
C TYR A 84 3.36 1.04 3.39
N LEU A 85 4.30 0.87 4.32
CA LEU A 85 5.52 0.11 4.01
C LEU A 85 5.26 -1.39 3.93
N LEU A 86 4.41 -1.94 4.79
CA LEU A 86 4.03 -3.35 4.79
C LEU A 86 3.31 -3.73 3.49
N ASP A 87 2.29 -2.97 3.11
CA ASP A 87 1.51 -3.20 1.89
C ASP A 87 2.39 -3.02 0.64
N LYS A 88 3.32 -2.04 0.67
CA LYS A 88 4.34 -1.87 -0.36
C LYS A 88 5.19 -3.13 -0.55
N PHE A 89 5.61 -3.77 0.54
CA PHE A 89 6.35 -5.02 0.48
C PHE A 89 5.53 -6.15 -0.13
N HIS A 90 4.28 -6.32 0.29
CA HIS A 90 3.38 -7.32 -0.27
C HIS A 90 3.15 -7.11 -1.78
N TYR A 91 2.97 -5.85 -2.20
CA TYR A 91 2.79 -5.50 -3.61
C TYR A 91 4.00 -5.88 -4.45
N PHE A 92 5.21 -5.51 -4.01
CA PHE A 92 6.42 -5.80 -4.75
C PHE A 92 6.87 -7.26 -4.67
N HIS A 93 6.58 -7.95 -3.56
CA HIS A 93 6.88 -9.38 -3.44
C HIS A 93 6.21 -10.23 -4.52
N LYS A 94 5.03 -9.82 -4.98
CA LYS A 94 4.30 -10.46 -6.09
C LYS A 94 4.80 -10.11 -7.49
N SER A 95 5.79 -9.23 -7.60
CA SER A 95 6.32 -8.72 -8.85
C SER A 95 7.75 -9.20 -9.05
N ASP A 96 8.02 -9.88 -10.15
CA ASP A 96 9.31 -10.54 -10.42
C ASP A 96 10.52 -9.59 -10.48
N ASN A 97 10.27 -8.30 -10.77
CA ASN A 97 11.33 -7.31 -11.01
C ASN A 97 11.80 -6.52 -9.77
N HIS A 98 11.37 -6.87 -8.56
CA HIS A 98 11.60 -6.02 -7.39
C HIS A 98 12.38 -6.66 -6.23
N LYS A 99 13.02 -7.81 -6.45
CA LYS A 99 13.86 -8.47 -5.41
C LYS A 99 14.94 -7.55 -4.88
N ASP A 100 15.65 -6.83 -5.76
CA ASP A 100 16.73 -5.92 -5.37
C ASP A 100 16.21 -4.68 -4.62
N MET A 101 15.05 -4.14 -5.01
CA MET A 101 14.43 -3.03 -4.31
C MET A 101 13.98 -3.43 -2.90
N MET A 102 13.41 -4.63 -2.76
CA MET A 102 13.02 -5.17 -1.45
C MET A 102 14.24 -5.39 -0.56
N LYS A 103 15.31 -5.97 -1.08
CA LYS A 103 16.58 -6.16 -0.36
C LYS A 103 17.11 -4.82 0.15
N ASN A 104 17.20 -3.82 -0.71
CA ASN A 104 17.65 -2.47 -0.33
C ASN A 104 16.81 -1.82 0.77
N ILE A 105 15.50 -2.10 0.83
CA ILE A 105 14.62 -1.54 1.87
C ILE A 105 14.81 -2.31 3.18
N ILE A 106 14.96 -3.63 3.12
CA ILE A 106 15.21 -4.49 4.29
C ILE A 106 16.58 -4.16 4.91
N ASP A 107 17.61 -3.96 4.09
CA ASP A 107 18.95 -3.59 4.52
C ASP A 107 18.98 -2.23 5.23
N LYS A 108 18.01 -1.35 4.95
CA LYS A 108 17.82 -0.09 5.69
C LYS A 108 17.27 -0.25 7.11
N LYS A 109 16.95 -1.46 7.56
CA LYS A 109 16.42 -1.72 8.92
C LYS A 109 17.29 -1.11 10.01
N ASN A 110 18.60 -1.30 9.94
CA ASN A 110 19.56 -0.76 10.93
C ASN A 110 19.61 0.77 10.88
N ASN A 111 19.46 1.37 9.70
CA ASN A 111 19.37 2.82 9.55
C ASN A 111 18.15 3.41 10.25
N TYR A 112 17.04 2.69 10.36
CA TYR A 112 15.88 3.17 11.11
C TYR A 112 16.15 3.19 12.62
N LEU A 113 16.87 2.21 13.18
CA LEU A 113 17.26 2.22 14.59
C LEU A 113 18.14 3.44 14.92
N ILE A 114 19.13 3.72 14.08
CA ILE A 114 20.00 4.89 14.22
C ILE A 114 19.16 6.18 14.17
N LYS A 115 18.23 6.29 13.21
CA LYS A 115 17.34 7.45 13.08
C LYS A 115 16.38 7.61 14.25
N ILE A 116 15.90 6.51 14.85
CA ILE A 116 15.10 6.54 16.07
C ILE A 116 15.94 7.14 17.20
N PHE A 117 17.16 6.63 17.42
CA PHE A 117 18.07 7.10 18.47
C PHE A 117 18.34 8.61 18.35
N PHE A 118 18.75 9.09 17.17
CA PHE A 118 18.98 10.52 16.95
C PHE A 118 17.71 11.37 17.09
N SER A 119 16.55 10.82 16.73
CA SER A 119 15.27 11.53 16.86
C SER A 119 14.82 11.63 18.32
N LEU A 120 15.18 10.67 19.17
CA LEU A 120 14.98 10.73 20.62
C LEU A 120 15.84 11.81 21.27
N ILE A 121 17.14 11.83 20.96
CA ILE A 121 18.08 12.84 21.50
C ILE A 121 17.63 14.26 21.09
N THR A 122 17.14 14.43 19.86
CA THR A 122 16.68 15.72 19.35
C THR A 122 15.23 16.03 19.72
N MET A 123 14.59 15.24 20.59
CA MET A 123 13.18 15.37 21.03
C MET A 123 12.16 15.47 19.90
N ARG A 124 12.43 14.86 18.75
CA ARG A 124 11.56 14.86 17.57
C ARG A 124 10.60 13.67 17.59
N PHE A 125 9.68 13.62 18.57
CA PHE A 125 8.80 12.47 18.81
C PHE A 125 8.00 11.98 17.61
N LYS A 126 7.50 12.88 16.76
CA LYS A 126 6.81 12.48 15.50
C LYS A 126 7.73 11.67 14.58
N LYS A 127 9.04 12.01 14.50
CA LYS A 127 10.02 11.26 13.71
C LYS A 127 10.36 9.93 14.34
N VAL A 128 10.40 9.85 15.67
CA VAL A 128 10.57 8.59 16.40
C VAL A 128 9.47 7.61 15.99
N VAL A 129 8.21 8.02 16.08
CA VAL A 129 7.07 7.17 15.72
C VAL A 129 7.10 6.81 14.23
N TYR A 130 7.44 7.73 13.35
CA TYR A 130 7.60 7.49 11.92
C TYR A 130 8.62 6.39 11.61
N TYR A 131 9.83 6.49 12.17
CA TYR A 131 10.88 5.50 11.92
C TYR A 131 10.58 4.17 12.61
N PHE A 132 9.99 4.19 13.80
CA PHE A 132 9.56 3.00 14.52
C PHE A 132 8.48 2.23 13.75
N ALA A 133 7.48 2.91 13.21
CA ALA A 133 6.45 2.28 12.38
C ALA A 133 7.04 1.54 11.17
N ARG A 134 7.99 2.16 10.49
CA ARG A 134 8.69 1.54 9.35
C ARG A 134 9.57 0.37 9.75
N TYR A 135 10.25 0.47 10.88
CA TYR A 135 11.04 -0.62 11.43
C TYR A 135 10.17 -1.84 11.74
N THR A 136 9.04 -1.63 12.42
CA THR A 136 8.10 -2.72 12.75
C THR A 136 7.45 -3.35 11.52
N ALA A 137 7.20 -2.57 10.46
CA ALA A 137 6.72 -3.09 9.18
C ALA A 137 7.72 -4.07 8.54
N ILE A 138 9.03 -3.73 8.55
CA ILE A 138 10.08 -4.63 8.05
C ILE A 138 10.13 -5.93 8.86
N LEU A 139 10.05 -5.84 10.19
CA LEU A 139 10.04 -7.04 11.05
C LEU A 139 8.84 -7.94 10.73
N LYS A 140 7.64 -7.36 10.60
CA LYS A 140 6.43 -8.09 10.29
C LYS A 140 6.51 -8.77 8.93
N PHE A 141 7.04 -8.08 7.93
CA PHE A 141 7.23 -8.65 6.59
C PHE A 141 8.29 -9.76 6.57
N ASN A 142 9.41 -9.60 7.28
CA ASN A 142 10.42 -10.67 7.41
C ASN A 142 9.84 -11.93 8.07
N ASN A 143 8.98 -11.78 9.08
CA ASN A 143 8.29 -12.91 9.68
C ASN A 143 7.28 -13.57 8.73
N PHE A 144 6.64 -12.79 7.86
CA PHE A 144 5.79 -13.32 6.80
C PHE A 144 6.60 -14.16 5.80
N LEU A 145 7.75 -13.67 5.34
CA LEU A 145 8.63 -14.43 4.42
C LEU A 145 9.11 -15.75 5.03
N LYS A 146 9.46 -15.77 6.32
CA LYS A 146 9.88 -17.00 7.03
C LYS A 146 8.77 -18.05 7.14
N LYS A 147 7.50 -17.66 7.05
CA LYS A 147 6.38 -18.61 7.06
C LYS A 147 6.08 -19.20 5.69
N LEU A 148 6.62 -18.59 4.62
CA LEU A 148 6.46 -19.07 3.25
C LEU A 148 7.62 -19.99 2.80
N SER A 149 8.75 -19.93 3.49
CA SER A 149 9.92 -20.80 3.28
C SER A 149 9.78 -22.11 4.06
#